data_e4442520955608a54e6440b39f6d1046
#
_entry.id   e4442520955608a54e6440b39f6d1046
#
_cell.length_a   1.000
_cell.length_b   1.000
_cell.length_c   1.000
_cell.angle_alpha   90.00
_cell.angle_beta   90.00
_cell.angle_gamma   90.00
#
_symmetry.space_group_name_H-M   'P 1'
#
loop_
_entity.id
_entity.type
_entity.pdbx_description
1 polymer ?
#
loop_
_entity_poly.entity_id
_entity_poly.type
_entity_poly.pdbx_seq_one_letter_code
_entity_poly.pdbx_strand_id
1 'polypeptide(L)'
;METGWSAENDYIHYGAIIENQGGQAALFPTIKVTGKDASGNVVSSDEQTLMIIYPGQKLAWGGQAGNGTAPDSVEFEVSTKSSNWIDGDPVDQQYELTGVSAQDNGYGMIDFVGEIKNLTDADVDSVCVNVLLRDAGGAIVAGYSGYVDNLAAGATTSFEVMGYDVPEYATIEAWGQSWSMPKL
;
A
#
# COMPACT_ATOMS: atom_id res chain seq x y z
N MET A 1 -4.61 12.65 1.56
CA MET A 1 -4.56 11.21 1.89
C MET A 1 -5.97 10.66 1.77
N GLU A 2 -6.15 9.53 1.11
CA GLU A 2 -7.36 8.74 1.04
C GLU A 2 -7.11 7.43 1.79
N THR A 3 -8.03 6.96 2.63
CA THR A 3 -7.85 5.73 3.41
C THR A 3 -9.16 4.99 3.55
N GLY A 4 -9.07 3.68 3.75
CA GLY A 4 -10.19 2.84 4.13
C GLY A 4 -9.71 1.55 4.77
N TRP A 5 -10.62 0.85 5.43
CA TRP A 5 -10.27 -0.34 6.20
C TRP A 5 -11.46 -1.27 6.39
N SER A 6 -11.15 -2.51 6.73
CA SER A 6 -12.07 -3.50 7.28
C SER A 6 -11.43 -4.18 8.48
N ALA A 7 -12.22 -4.82 9.32
CA ALA A 7 -11.74 -5.57 10.49
C ALA A 7 -12.39 -6.95 10.54
N GLU A 8 -12.25 -7.70 9.48
CA GLU A 8 -12.61 -9.12 9.46
C GLU A 8 -11.65 -9.89 10.38
N ASN A 9 -12.16 -10.82 11.17
CA ASN A 9 -11.38 -11.61 12.14
C ASN A 9 -10.52 -10.78 13.11
N ASP A 10 -11.01 -9.61 13.53
CA ASP A 10 -10.42 -8.76 14.57
C ASP A 10 -9.09 -8.09 14.21
N TYR A 11 -8.61 -8.22 12.98
CA TYR A 11 -7.46 -7.49 12.44
C TYR A 11 -7.89 -6.43 11.44
N ILE A 12 -7.15 -5.32 11.40
CA ILE A 12 -7.40 -4.21 10.49
C ILE A 12 -6.68 -4.49 9.18
N HIS A 13 -7.41 -4.70 8.08
CA HIS A 13 -6.87 -4.67 6.73
C HIS A 13 -7.17 -3.31 6.13
N TYR A 14 -6.16 -2.55 5.76
CA TYR A 14 -6.33 -1.17 5.33
C TYR A 14 -5.61 -0.84 4.04
N GLY A 15 -6.18 0.11 3.31
CA GLY A 15 -5.54 0.76 2.17
C GLY A 15 -5.39 2.25 2.41
N ALA A 16 -4.28 2.81 1.93
CA ALA A 16 -4.01 4.24 1.97
C ALA A 16 -3.43 4.71 0.63
N ILE A 17 -3.90 5.85 0.12
CA ILE A 17 -3.25 6.59 -0.96
C ILE A 17 -2.74 7.90 -0.38
N ILE A 18 -1.43 8.08 -0.43
CA ILE A 18 -0.72 9.23 0.10
C ILE A 18 -0.17 10.04 -1.07
N GLU A 19 -0.37 11.35 -1.04
CA GLU A 19 0.17 12.28 -2.03
C GLU A 19 1.15 13.23 -1.36
N ASN A 20 2.35 13.33 -1.91
CA ASN A 20 3.31 14.36 -1.51
C ASN A 20 3.04 15.64 -2.32
N GLN A 21 2.39 16.62 -1.70
CA GLN A 21 2.09 17.92 -2.31
C GLN A 21 3.20 18.97 -2.08
N GLY A 22 4.29 18.58 -1.44
CA GLY A 22 5.45 19.43 -1.18
C GLY A 22 6.42 19.48 -2.36
N GLY A 23 7.44 20.34 -2.24
CA GLY A 23 8.52 20.49 -3.21
C GLY A 23 9.78 19.68 -2.90
N GLN A 24 9.76 18.85 -1.85
CA GLN A 24 10.86 17.97 -1.45
C GLN A 24 10.37 16.52 -1.39
N ALA A 25 11.26 15.56 -1.59
CA ALA A 25 10.96 14.16 -1.42
C ALA A 25 10.89 13.80 0.07
N ALA A 26 9.88 13.03 0.45
CA ALA A 26 9.72 12.47 1.79
C ALA A 26 10.41 11.10 1.86
N LEU A 27 11.53 11.01 2.55
CA LEU A 27 12.28 9.78 2.77
C LEU A 27 11.79 9.11 4.07
N PHE A 28 11.47 7.83 3.98
CA PHE A 28 10.95 7.02 5.09
C PHE A 28 9.74 7.64 5.80
N PRO A 29 8.69 8.05 5.06
CA PRO A 29 7.46 8.46 5.70
C PRO A 29 6.83 7.27 6.42
N THR A 30 6.14 7.54 7.54
CA THR A 30 5.50 6.53 8.37
C THR A 30 3.99 6.71 8.32
N ILE A 31 3.26 5.63 8.06
CA ILE A 31 1.81 5.54 8.27
C ILE A 31 1.59 4.97 9.66
N LYS A 32 0.88 5.69 10.51
CA LYS A 32 0.39 5.21 11.79
C LYS A 32 -1.09 4.88 11.67
N VAL A 33 -1.46 3.69 12.17
CA VAL A 33 -2.82 3.17 12.18
C VAL A 33 -3.22 2.95 13.63
N THR A 34 -4.27 3.65 14.09
CA THR A 34 -4.73 3.58 15.47
C THR A 34 -6.18 3.12 15.51
N GLY A 35 -6.40 1.92 16.06
CA GLY A 35 -7.73 1.37 16.32
C GLY A 35 -8.28 1.85 17.67
N LYS A 36 -9.54 2.22 17.71
CA LYS A 36 -10.25 2.68 18.93
C LYS A 36 -11.55 1.93 19.14
N ASP A 37 -11.90 1.71 20.41
CA ASP A 37 -13.20 1.15 20.82
C ASP A 37 -14.33 2.22 20.71
N ALA A 38 -15.57 1.80 20.94
CA ALA A 38 -16.74 2.67 20.93
C ALA A 38 -16.69 3.82 21.96
N SER A 39 -15.83 3.70 22.98
CA SER A 39 -15.61 4.74 24.00
C SER A 39 -14.47 5.69 23.61
N GLY A 40 -13.80 5.44 22.49
CA GLY A 40 -12.66 6.22 22.00
C GLY A 40 -11.31 5.84 22.63
N ASN A 41 -11.24 4.75 23.40
CA ASN A 41 -9.96 4.26 23.93
C ASN A 41 -9.19 3.56 22.82
N VAL A 42 -7.86 3.73 22.82
CA VAL A 42 -6.97 3.05 21.88
C VAL A 42 -6.90 1.56 22.23
N VAL A 43 -7.26 0.70 21.28
CA VAL A 43 -7.16 -0.77 21.40
C VAL A 43 -5.97 -1.32 20.64
N SER A 44 -5.51 -0.63 19.59
CA SER A 44 -4.28 -0.97 18.85
C SER A 44 -3.62 0.27 18.28
N SER A 45 -2.30 0.19 18.06
CA SER A 45 -1.54 1.25 17.37
C SER A 45 -0.33 0.62 16.70
N ASP A 46 -0.27 0.75 15.37
CA ASP A 46 0.77 0.16 14.52
C ASP A 46 1.36 1.24 13.63
N GLU A 47 2.61 1.03 13.21
CA GLU A 47 3.32 1.94 12.32
C GLU A 47 3.97 1.15 11.17
N GLN A 48 3.82 1.67 9.95
CA GLN A 48 4.48 1.18 8.75
C GLN A 48 5.36 2.27 8.16
N THR A 49 6.63 2.00 7.97
CA THR A 49 7.56 2.90 7.28
C THR A 49 7.61 2.55 5.80
N LEU A 50 7.45 3.56 4.94
CA LEU A 50 7.56 3.47 3.49
C LEU A 50 8.95 3.91 3.04
N MET A 51 9.30 3.75 1.75
CA MET A 51 10.65 4.10 1.26
C MET A 51 10.77 5.59 0.93
N ILE A 52 10.11 6.06 -0.11
CA ILE A 52 10.20 7.44 -0.57
C ILE A 52 8.91 7.85 -1.28
N ILE A 53 8.51 9.12 -1.12
CA ILE A 53 7.43 9.72 -1.90
C ILE A 53 7.99 11.02 -2.50
N TYR A 54 8.17 11.03 -3.81
CA TYR A 54 8.69 12.19 -4.55
C TYR A 54 7.66 13.33 -4.64
N PRO A 55 8.11 14.57 -4.93
CA PRO A 55 7.19 15.70 -5.14
C PRO A 55 6.12 15.37 -6.19
N GLY A 56 4.84 15.62 -5.88
CA GLY A 56 3.70 15.34 -6.75
C GLY A 56 3.31 13.87 -6.88
N GLN A 57 4.09 12.95 -6.33
CA GLN A 57 3.82 11.52 -6.42
C GLN A 57 2.67 11.12 -5.51
N LYS A 58 1.80 10.22 -6.03
CA LYS A 58 0.86 9.43 -5.24
C LYS A 58 1.45 8.03 -5.03
N LEU A 59 1.34 7.55 -3.82
CA LEU A 59 1.78 6.22 -3.42
C LEU A 59 0.63 5.51 -2.72
N ALA A 60 0.36 4.27 -3.13
CA ALA A 60 -0.60 3.40 -2.45
C ALA A 60 0.12 2.46 -1.48
N TRP A 61 -0.52 2.18 -0.35
CA TRP A 61 -0.09 1.16 0.59
C TRP A 61 -1.28 0.31 1.04
N GLY A 62 -1.12 -1.01 0.95
CA GLY A 62 -2.02 -1.98 1.55
C GLY A 62 -1.34 -2.68 2.72
N GLY A 63 -2.01 -2.81 3.84
CA GLY A 63 -1.39 -3.37 5.03
C GLY A 63 -2.36 -3.96 6.04
N GLN A 64 -1.77 -4.64 7.02
CA GLN A 64 -2.47 -5.17 8.18
C GLN A 64 -1.98 -4.46 9.44
N ALA A 65 -2.91 -4.22 10.37
CA ALA A 65 -2.66 -3.65 11.68
C ALA A 65 -3.56 -4.35 12.73
N GLY A 66 -3.38 -4.00 14.00
CA GLY A 66 -4.23 -4.52 15.08
C GLY A 66 -3.57 -5.66 15.86
N ASN A 67 -4.26 -6.11 16.88
CA ASN A 67 -3.77 -7.08 17.88
C ASN A 67 -4.75 -8.22 18.17
N GLY A 68 -5.74 -8.43 17.29
CA GLY A 68 -6.81 -9.40 17.50
C GLY A 68 -7.98 -8.85 18.32
N THR A 69 -8.13 -7.52 18.37
CA THR A 69 -9.30 -6.85 18.95
C THR A 69 -9.89 -5.93 17.91
N ALA A 70 -11.11 -6.21 17.46
CA ALA A 70 -11.79 -5.39 16.46
C ALA A 70 -11.99 -3.95 16.99
N PRO A 71 -11.56 -2.92 16.24
CA PRO A 71 -11.86 -1.54 16.59
C PRO A 71 -13.27 -1.15 16.10
N ASP A 72 -13.88 -0.16 16.75
CA ASP A 72 -15.08 0.52 16.24
C ASP A 72 -14.75 1.64 15.25
N SER A 73 -13.53 2.18 15.33
CA SER A 73 -13.01 3.20 14.41
C SER A 73 -11.50 3.10 14.23
N VAL A 74 -11.01 3.58 13.10
CA VAL A 74 -9.57 3.61 12.79
C VAL A 74 -9.17 5.02 12.38
N GLU A 75 -8.09 5.51 12.97
CA GLU A 75 -7.46 6.78 12.60
C GLU A 75 -6.14 6.53 11.89
N PHE A 76 -5.87 7.33 10.87
CA PHE A 76 -4.64 7.27 10.09
C PHE A 76 -3.88 8.60 10.19
N GLU A 77 -2.58 8.50 10.43
CA GLU A 77 -1.68 9.63 10.43
C GLU A 77 -0.46 9.31 9.55
N VAL A 78 -0.04 10.27 8.71
CA VAL A 78 1.20 10.17 7.96
C VAL A 78 2.16 11.23 8.45
N SER A 79 3.37 10.81 8.76
CA SER A 79 4.43 11.71 9.23
C SER A 79 5.76 11.42 8.54
N THR A 80 6.60 12.45 8.47
CA THR A 80 7.98 12.36 7.99
C THR A 80 8.86 13.18 8.94
N LYS A 81 9.95 12.59 9.44
CA LYS A 81 10.90 13.34 10.29
C LYS A 81 11.46 14.53 9.50
N SER A 82 11.69 15.65 10.18
CA SER A 82 12.20 16.87 9.53
C SER A 82 13.55 16.66 8.82
N SER A 83 14.40 15.76 9.33
CA SER A 83 15.67 15.38 8.69
C SER A 83 15.52 14.51 7.44
N ASN A 84 14.33 14.01 7.16
CA ASN A 84 14.04 13.07 6.08
C ASN A 84 13.34 13.75 4.88
N TRP A 85 13.23 15.07 4.90
CA TRP A 85 12.89 15.86 3.73
C TRP A 85 14.17 16.18 2.96
N ILE A 86 14.26 15.69 1.74
CA ILE A 86 15.45 15.82 0.89
C ILE A 86 15.08 16.47 -0.44
N ASP A 87 16.04 17.08 -1.09
CA ASP A 87 15.87 17.55 -2.45
C ASP A 87 15.61 16.36 -3.38
N GLY A 88 14.66 16.49 -4.27
CA GLY A 88 14.28 15.46 -5.22
C GLY A 88 13.34 16.01 -6.27
N ASP A 89 13.52 15.59 -7.50
CA ASP A 89 12.63 15.97 -8.60
C ASP A 89 11.39 15.09 -8.64
N PRO A 90 10.28 15.58 -9.21
CA PRO A 90 9.14 14.74 -9.55
C PRO A 90 9.57 13.56 -10.42
N VAL A 91 8.95 12.41 -10.21
CA VAL A 91 9.22 11.20 -11.02
C VAL A 91 7.99 10.84 -11.85
N ASP A 92 8.23 10.35 -13.06
CA ASP A 92 7.20 9.75 -13.88
C ASP A 92 6.72 8.42 -13.30
N GLN A 93 5.62 7.90 -13.85
CA GLN A 93 5.13 6.57 -13.51
C GLN A 93 6.23 5.53 -13.77
N GLN A 94 6.63 4.82 -12.71
CA GLN A 94 7.75 3.87 -12.76
C GLN A 94 7.30 2.45 -13.14
N TYR A 95 6.05 2.09 -12.85
CA TYR A 95 5.51 0.74 -13.06
C TYR A 95 4.14 0.81 -13.72
N GLU A 96 3.89 -0.15 -14.62
CA GLU A 96 2.57 -0.41 -15.20
C GLU A 96 2.08 -1.77 -14.74
N LEU A 97 0.88 -1.82 -14.18
CA LEU A 97 0.25 -3.05 -13.71
C LEU A 97 -0.98 -3.33 -14.57
N THR A 98 -1.09 -4.58 -15.07
CA THR A 98 -2.13 -4.98 -16.01
C THR A 98 -2.68 -6.36 -15.66
N GLY A 99 -3.89 -6.67 -16.17
CA GLY A 99 -4.50 -8.00 -16.03
C GLY A 99 -4.82 -8.39 -14.58
N VAL A 100 -5.02 -7.42 -13.70
CA VAL A 100 -5.25 -7.68 -12.27
C VAL A 100 -6.56 -8.42 -12.07
N SER A 101 -6.51 -9.53 -11.37
CA SER A 101 -7.67 -10.37 -11.06
C SER A 101 -7.52 -11.04 -9.70
N ALA A 102 -8.63 -11.48 -9.14
CA ALA A 102 -8.68 -12.23 -7.89
C ALA A 102 -8.95 -13.71 -8.15
N GLN A 103 -8.26 -14.57 -7.44
CA GLN A 103 -8.39 -16.03 -7.54
C GLN A 103 -8.54 -16.61 -6.13
N ASP A 104 -9.59 -17.41 -5.92
CA ASP A 104 -9.72 -18.17 -4.68
C ASP A 104 -8.69 -19.32 -4.71
N ASN A 105 -7.81 -19.36 -3.71
CA ASN A 105 -6.77 -20.40 -3.63
C ASN A 105 -7.24 -21.70 -2.94
N GLY A 106 -8.52 -21.77 -2.53
CA GLY A 106 -9.12 -22.94 -1.90
C GLY A 106 -8.78 -23.13 -0.43
N TYR A 107 -8.04 -22.18 0.18
CA TYR A 107 -7.68 -22.20 1.61
C TYR A 107 -8.32 -21.04 2.39
N GLY A 108 -9.34 -20.39 1.81
CA GLY A 108 -10.02 -19.25 2.43
C GLY A 108 -9.28 -17.91 2.26
N MET A 109 -8.32 -17.87 1.35
CA MET A 109 -7.58 -16.66 0.98
C MET A 109 -7.81 -16.34 -0.49
N ILE A 110 -7.59 -15.11 -0.87
CA ILE A 110 -7.68 -14.63 -2.25
C ILE A 110 -6.28 -14.25 -2.71
N ASP A 111 -5.84 -14.81 -3.83
CA ASP A 111 -4.62 -14.40 -4.50
C ASP A 111 -4.97 -13.36 -5.57
N PHE A 112 -4.47 -12.14 -5.39
CA PHE A 112 -4.55 -11.08 -6.38
C PHE A 112 -3.34 -11.20 -7.31
N VAL A 113 -3.60 -11.52 -8.57
CA VAL A 113 -2.56 -11.79 -9.57
C VAL A 113 -2.65 -10.81 -10.73
N GLY A 114 -1.54 -10.59 -11.40
CA GLY A 114 -1.45 -9.74 -12.58
C GLY A 114 -0.03 -9.69 -13.13
N GLU A 115 0.22 -8.75 -14.02
CA GLU A 115 1.54 -8.47 -14.56
C GLU A 115 2.01 -7.08 -14.13
N ILE A 116 3.30 -6.95 -13.83
CA ILE A 116 3.96 -5.68 -13.56
C ILE A 116 5.11 -5.48 -14.54
N LYS A 117 5.16 -4.30 -15.15
CA LYS A 117 6.22 -3.85 -16.05
C LYS A 117 7.03 -2.74 -15.41
N ASN A 118 8.34 -2.86 -15.42
CA ASN A 118 9.26 -1.79 -15.07
C ASN A 118 9.36 -0.81 -16.26
N LEU A 119 8.91 0.42 -16.08
CA LEU A 119 8.97 1.47 -17.11
C LEU A 119 10.27 2.27 -17.06
N THR A 120 11.12 2.01 -16.06
CA THR A 120 12.41 2.71 -15.89
C THR A 120 13.52 2.06 -16.73
N ASP A 121 14.63 2.75 -16.86
CA ASP A 121 15.86 2.29 -17.54
C ASP A 121 16.85 1.61 -16.60
N ALA A 122 16.45 1.33 -15.36
CA ALA A 122 17.27 0.68 -14.34
C ALA A 122 16.63 -0.60 -13.82
N ASP A 123 17.49 -1.58 -13.50
CA ASP A 123 17.05 -2.77 -12.76
C ASP A 123 16.65 -2.41 -11.34
N VAL A 124 15.62 -3.06 -10.82
CA VAL A 124 15.10 -2.84 -9.47
C VAL A 124 15.18 -4.13 -8.67
N ASP A 125 15.82 -4.08 -7.51
CA ASP A 125 16.03 -5.25 -6.64
C ASP A 125 14.72 -5.78 -6.07
N SER A 126 13.81 -4.88 -5.65
CA SER A 126 12.50 -5.25 -5.12
C SER A 126 11.46 -4.15 -5.42
N VAL A 127 10.28 -4.57 -5.85
CA VAL A 127 9.10 -3.72 -6.04
C VAL A 127 8.01 -4.21 -5.10
N CYS A 128 7.48 -3.31 -4.28
CA CYS A 128 6.28 -3.58 -3.52
C CYS A 128 5.05 -3.37 -4.42
N VAL A 129 4.24 -4.41 -4.56
CA VAL A 129 2.94 -4.34 -5.23
C VAL A 129 1.87 -4.20 -4.16
N ASN A 130 1.07 -3.17 -4.27
CA ASN A 130 -0.04 -2.88 -3.36
C ASN A 130 -1.36 -3.06 -4.10
N VAL A 131 -2.26 -3.83 -3.52
CA VAL A 131 -3.63 -4.03 -4.02
C VAL A 131 -4.58 -3.34 -3.07
N LEU A 132 -5.40 -2.44 -3.60
CA LEU A 132 -6.47 -1.77 -2.88
C LEU A 132 -7.83 -2.27 -3.38
N LEU A 133 -8.72 -2.55 -2.47
CA LEU A 133 -10.08 -2.97 -2.75
C LEU A 133 -11.04 -1.81 -2.49
N ARG A 134 -11.96 -1.59 -3.45
CA ARG A 134 -12.98 -0.54 -3.33
C ARG A 134 -14.38 -1.12 -3.36
N ASP A 135 -15.27 -0.53 -2.60
CA ASP A 135 -16.69 -0.83 -2.66
C ASP A 135 -17.37 -0.25 -3.93
N ALA A 136 -18.67 -0.49 -4.10
CA ALA A 136 -19.44 0.03 -5.22
C ALA A 136 -19.57 1.57 -5.23
N GLY A 137 -19.32 2.23 -4.11
CA GLY A 137 -19.26 3.69 -3.98
C GLY A 137 -17.89 4.28 -4.30
N GLY A 138 -16.87 3.43 -4.50
CA GLY A 138 -15.49 3.82 -4.78
C GLY A 138 -14.64 4.06 -3.52
N ALA A 139 -15.18 3.84 -2.31
CA ALA A 139 -14.41 3.95 -1.08
C ALA A 139 -13.46 2.75 -0.92
N ILE A 140 -12.23 2.98 -0.44
CA ILE A 140 -11.30 1.92 -0.08
C ILE A 140 -11.88 1.14 1.10
N VAL A 141 -11.90 -0.20 1.01
CA VAL A 141 -12.40 -1.09 2.08
C VAL A 141 -11.31 -2.00 2.64
N ALA A 142 -10.25 -2.26 1.89
CA ALA A 142 -9.08 -3.01 2.36
C ALA A 142 -7.88 -2.76 1.46
N GLY A 143 -6.69 -3.21 1.89
CA GLY A 143 -5.49 -3.21 1.09
C GLY A 143 -4.52 -4.30 1.54
N TYR A 144 -3.75 -4.81 0.57
CA TYR A 144 -2.78 -5.89 0.75
C TYR A 144 -1.50 -5.55 -0.01
N SER A 145 -0.37 -6.09 0.43
CA SER A 145 0.92 -5.89 -0.24
C SER A 145 1.67 -7.20 -0.45
N GLY A 146 2.45 -7.23 -1.53
CA GLY A 146 3.37 -8.31 -1.86
C GLY A 146 4.60 -7.75 -2.56
N TYR A 147 5.55 -8.61 -2.90
CA TYR A 147 6.83 -8.17 -3.47
C TYR A 147 7.17 -8.93 -4.74
N VAL A 148 7.80 -8.22 -5.67
CA VAL A 148 8.42 -8.76 -6.88
C VAL A 148 9.89 -8.41 -6.83
N ASP A 149 10.75 -9.42 -6.86
CA ASP A 149 12.19 -9.23 -6.77
C ASP A 149 12.87 -9.31 -8.15
N ASN A 150 13.99 -8.61 -8.31
CA ASN A 150 14.84 -8.64 -9.50
C ASN A 150 14.11 -8.28 -10.80
N LEU A 151 13.36 -7.18 -10.81
CA LEU A 151 12.66 -6.71 -12.00
C LEU A 151 13.60 -5.87 -12.87
N ALA A 152 14.09 -6.44 -13.98
CA ALA A 152 15.00 -5.78 -14.90
C ALA A 152 14.36 -4.57 -15.61
N ALA A 153 15.18 -3.64 -16.07
CA ALA A 153 14.77 -2.49 -16.85
C ALA A 153 13.90 -2.88 -18.05
N GLY A 154 12.74 -2.29 -18.19
CA GLY A 154 11.79 -2.54 -19.27
C GLY A 154 11.12 -3.93 -19.26
N ALA A 155 11.47 -4.81 -18.32
CA ALA A 155 10.90 -6.16 -18.23
C ALA A 155 9.49 -6.17 -17.66
N THR A 156 8.76 -7.23 -18.02
CA THR A 156 7.43 -7.56 -17.46
C THR A 156 7.52 -8.91 -16.77
N THR A 157 6.90 -9.04 -15.60
CA THR A 157 6.75 -10.32 -14.89
C THR A 157 5.39 -10.40 -14.22
N SER A 158 4.99 -11.60 -13.81
CA SER A 158 3.79 -11.79 -13.00
C SER A 158 4.03 -11.38 -11.55
N PHE A 159 2.96 -10.97 -10.87
CA PHE A 159 2.94 -10.76 -9.43
C PHE A 159 1.78 -11.51 -8.79
N GLU A 160 1.94 -11.78 -7.51
CA GLU A 160 0.91 -12.34 -6.64
C GLU A 160 0.93 -11.57 -5.31
N VAL A 161 -0.25 -11.14 -4.87
CA VAL A 161 -0.46 -10.52 -3.56
C VAL A 161 -1.54 -11.31 -2.86
N MET A 162 -1.23 -11.84 -1.68
CA MET A 162 -2.16 -12.66 -0.91
C MET A 162 -3.07 -11.79 -0.02
N GLY A 163 -4.38 -11.97 -0.15
CA GLY A 163 -5.40 -11.35 0.68
C GLY A 163 -5.95 -12.32 1.71
N TYR A 164 -5.91 -11.93 2.98
CA TYR A 164 -6.53 -12.62 4.11
C TYR A 164 -7.78 -11.86 4.53
N ASP A 165 -8.81 -12.58 5.00
CA ASP A 165 -10.01 -11.96 5.55
C ASP A 165 -10.54 -10.83 4.64
N VAL A 166 -10.66 -11.15 3.35
CA VAL A 166 -11.01 -10.19 2.31
C VAL A 166 -12.48 -9.81 2.42
N PRO A 167 -12.81 -8.52 2.66
CA PRO A 167 -14.18 -8.06 2.74
C PRO A 167 -14.87 -8.08 1.38
N GLU A 168 -16.18 -7.83 1.34
CA GLU A 168 -16.88 -7.59 0.08
C GLU A 168 -16.30 -6.33 -0.63
N TYR A 169 -16.06 -6.43 -1.93
CA TYR A 169 -15.56 -5.33 -2.75
C TYR A 169 -16.17 -5.35 -4.15
N ALA A 170 -16.10 -4.24 -4.86
CA ALA A 170 -16.59 -4.09 -6.23
C ALA A 170 -15.45 -4.00 -7.26
N THR A 171 -14.33 -3.37 -6.91
CA THR A 171 -13.19 -3.17 -7.83
C THR A 171 -11.86 -3.39 -7.13
N ILE A 172 -10.86 -3.78 -7.96
CA ILE A 172 -9.47 -4.00 -7.56
C ILE A 172 -8.62 -2.92 -8.23
N GLU A 173 -7.74 -2.29 -7.46
CA GLU A 173 -6.77 -1.32 -7.94
C GLU A 173 -5.38 -1.78 -7.50
N ALA A 174 -4.40 -1.82 -8.42
CA ALA A 174 -3.05 -2.26 -8.11
C ALA A 174 -2.01 -1.17 -8.41
N TRP A 175 -1.03 -1.05 -7.52
CA TRP A 175 0.03 -0.04 -7.55
C TRP A 175 1.39 -0.68 -7.32
N GLY A 176 2.41 -0.19 -8.04
CA GLY A 176 3.80 -0.61 -7.84
C GLY A 176 4.64 0.54 -7.30
N GLN A 177 5.56 0.23 -6.41
CA GLN A 177 6.56 1.18 -5.91
C GLN A 177 7.89 0.49 -5.65
N SER A 178 9.00 1.17 -5.93
CA SER A 178 10.33 0.66 -5.59
C SER A 178 10.45 0.45 -4.09
N TRP A 179 10.90 -0.74 -3.69
CA TRP A 179 11.15 -1.11 -2.28
C TRP A 179 12.64 -1.27 -2.00
N SER A 180 13.46 -0.58 -2.76
CA SER A 180 14.91 -0.52 -2.59
C SER A 180 15.30 0.83 -2.00
N MET A 181 16.43 0.85 -1.30
CA MET A 181 16.99 2.12 -0.81
C MET A 181 17.18 3.08 -1.99
N PRO A 182 16.62 4.31 -1.92
CA PRO A 182 16.82 5.28 -2.98
C PRO A 182 18.32 5.55 -3.15
N LYS A 183 18.78 5.57 -4.39
CA LYS A 183 20.13 6.03 -4.73
C LYS A 183 20.13 7.56 -4.61
N LEU A 184 20.61 8.05 -3.48
CA LEU A 184 20.74 9.48 -3.16
C LEU A 184 21.99 10.07 -3.83
#